data_8c05cb58059354dd46b2318ba6944736
#
_entry.id   8c05cb58059354dd46b2318ba6944736
#
_cell.length_a   1.000
_cell.length_b   1.000
_cell.length_c   1.000
_cell.angle_alpha   90.00
_cell.angle_beta   90.00
_cell.angle_gamma   90.00
#
_symmetry.space_group_name_H-M   'P 1'
#
loop_
_entity.id
_entity.type
_entity.pdbx_description
1 polymer ?
#
loop_
_entity_poly.entity_id
_entity_poly.type
_entity_poly.pdbx_seq_one_letter_code
_entity_poly.pdbx_strand_id
1 'polypeptide(L)'
;MTNNEIIRRLRFTFDLDDSEVIRIFSLANLTPSRAQVCSWLKKDDAEDFLLLNDQELAAFLNGFIVDKRGKKDGEEVVNETLLNNNIIFRKLKIALSLKDEDIIDLLQLVDFRIGKAELSAFFRATNHQHYRTCKDQILRNFVHALQLKFRKKD
;
A
#
# COMPACT_ATOMS: atom_id res chain seq x y z
N MET A 1 -2.93 0.56 -11.60
CA MET A 1 -3.33 -0.51 -10.66
C MET A 1 -4.64 -0.12 -9.97
N THR A 2 -5.54 -1.06 -9.85
CA THR A 2 -6.76 -0.84 -9.07
C THR A 2 -6.48 -0.99 -7.58
N ASN A 3 -7.34 -0.42 -6.75
CA ASN A 3 -7.23 -0.57 -5.30
C ASN A 3 -7.33 -2.05 -4.89
N ASN A 4 -8.19 -2.81 -5.57
CA ASN A 4 -8.34 -4.24 -5.32
C ASN A 4 -7.06 -5.03 -5.64
N GLU A 5 -6.36 -4.70 -6.72
CA GLU A 5 -5.09 -5.33 -7.05
C GLU A 5 -4.04 -5.05 -5.97
N ILE A 6 -4.01 -3.82 -5.46
CA ILE A 6 -3.05 -3.42 -4.44
C ILE A 6 -3.26 -4.24 -3.16
N ILE A 7 -4.50 -4.30 -2.66
CA ILE A 7 -4.77 -5.05 -1.43
C ILE A 7 -4.54 -6.55 -1.62
N ARG A 8 -4.90 -7.11 -2.78
CA ARG A 8 -4.62 -8.53 -3.08
C ARG A 8 -3.13 -8.82 -3.04
N ARG A 9 -2.32 -7.95 -3.65
CA ARG A 9 -0.88 -8.13 -3.68
C ARG A 9 -0.24 -7.99 -2.29
N LEU A 10 -0.70 -7.04 -1.51
CA LEU A 10 -0.19 -6.86 -0.14
C LEU A 10 -0.57 -8.05 0.74
N ARG A 11 -1.81 -8.52 0.65
CA ARG A 11 -2.24 -9.72 1.38
C ARG A 11 -1.36 -10.92 1.03
N PHE A 12 -1.10 -11.13 -0.25
CA PHE A 12 -0.24 -12.22 -0.71
C PHE A 12 1.20 -12.05 -0.25
N THR A 13 1.75 -10.83 -0.42
CA THR A 13 3.15 -10.51 -0.08
C THR A 13 3.45 -10.80 1.39
N PHE A 14 2.55 -10.41 2.28
CA PHE A 14 2.73 -10.53 3.73
C PHE A 14 1.99 -11.72 4.34
N ASP A 15 1.42 -12.58 3.49
CA ASP A 15 0.75 -13.82 3.88
C ASP A 15 -0.32 -13.58 4.95
N LEU A 16 -1.21 -12.62 4.71
CA LEU A 16 -2.26 -12.24 5.64
C LEU A 16 -3.52 -13.09 5.40
N ASP A 17 -4.05 -13.68 6.47
CA ASP A 17 -5.35 -14.33 6.39
C ASP A 17 -6.49 -13.30 6.55
N ASP A 18 -7.74 -13.72 6.38
CA ASP A 18 -8.89 -12.81 6.45
C ASP A 18 -8.99 -12.12 7.80
N SER A 19 -8.71 -12.82 8.89
CA SER A 19 -8.77 -12.25 10.25
C SER A 19 -7.71 -11.17 10.44
N GLU A 20 -6.52 -11.38 9.90
CA GLU A 20 -5.43 -10.37 9.96
C GLU A 20 -5.77 -9.15 9.11
N VAL A 21 -6.36 -9.33 7.94
CA VAL A 21 -6.81 -8.21 7.09
C VAL A 21 -7.85 -7.39 7.85
N ILE A 22 -8.85 -8.04 8.46
CA ILE A 22 -9.89 -7.36 9.26
C ILE A 22 -9.25 -6.60 10.42
N ARG A 23 -8.31 -7.23 11.13
CA ARG A 23 -7.59 -6.59 12.24
C ARG A 23 -6.86 -5.33 11.80
N ILE A 24 -6.18 -5.39 10.66
CA ILE A 24 -5.46 -4.23 10.11
C ILE A 24 -6.42 -3.08 9.81
N PHE A 25 -7.54 -3.36 9.14
CA PHE A 25 -8.58 -2.35 8.92
C PHE A 25 -9.07 -1.73 10.23
N SER A 26 -9.25 -2.56 11.27
CA SER A 26 -9.77 -2.09 12.56
C SER A 26 -8.82 -1.12 13.25
N LEU A 27 -7.53 -1.22 13.00
CA LEU A 27 -6.54 -0.27 13.54
C LEU A 27 -6.72 1.14 12.96
N ALA A 28 -7.43 1.26 11.84
CA ALA A 28 -7.78 2.55 11.23
C ALA A 28 -9.29 2.82 11.31
N ASN A 29 -9.95 2.27 12.31
CA ASN A 29 -11.36 2.54 12.65
C ASN A 29 -12.37 2.07 11.60
N LEU A 30 -12.02 1.09 10.79
CA LEU A 30 -12.94 0.46 9.84
C LEU A 30 -12.97 -1.04 10.13
N THR A 31 -14.16 -1.57 10.39
CA THR A 31 -14.34 -2.98 10.73
C THR A 31 -15.19 -3.66 9.65
N PRO A 32 -14.58 -4.12 8.56
CA PRO A 32 -15.32 -4.81 7.51
C PRO A 32 -15.74 -6.21 7.97
N SER A 33 -16.82 -6.72 7.37
CA SER A 33 -17.18 -8.11 7.55
C SER A 33 -16.22 -9.03 6.78
N ARG A 34 -16.17 -10.30 7.18
CA ARG A 34 -15.40 -11.31 6.44
C ARG A 34 -15.88 -11.44 4.99
N ALA A 35 -17.20 -11.33 4.78
CA ALA A 35 -17.78 -11.38 3.43
C ALA A 35 -17.29 -10.21 2.56
N GLN A 36 -17.22 -9.00 3.12
CA GLN A 36 -16.68 -7.84 2.39
C GLN A 36 -15.22 -8.06 2.02
N VAL A 37 -14.40 -8.51 2.97
CA VAL A 37 -12.97 -8.78 2.71
C VAL A 37 -12.83 -9.82 1.61
N CYS A 38 -13.57 -10.91 1.67
CA CYS A 38 -13.53 -11.93 0.64
C CYS A 38 -13.90 -11.39 -0.74
N SER A 39 -14.93 -10.53 -0.80
CA SER A 39 -15.36 -9.93 -2.07
C SER A 39 -14.36 -8.94 -2.64
N TRP A 40 -13.68 -8.17 -1.80
CA TRP A 40 -12.61 -7.26 -2.23
C TRP A 40 -11.39 -7.99 -2.78
N LEU A 41 -11.11 -9.18 -2.27
CA LEU A 41 -9.93 -9.96 -2.64
C LEU A 41 -10.14 -10.85 -3.86
N LYS A 42 -11.36 -10.95 -4.37
CA LYS A 42 -11.68 -11.74 -5.56
C LYS A 42 -11.18 -11.05 -6.82
N LYS A 43 -11.07 -11.84 -7.90
CA LYS A 43 -10.75 -11.30 -9.22
C LYS A 43 -11.93 -10.48 -9.75
N ASP A 44 -11.64 -9.56 -10.63
CA ASP A 44 -12.61 -8.58 -11.17
C ASP A 44 -13.78 -9.23 -11.91
N ASP A 45 -13.60 -10.46 -12.43
CA ASP A 45 -14.63 -11.19 -13.16
C ASP A 45 -15.49 -12.09 -12.26
N ALA A 46 -15.22 -12.14 -10.96
CA ALA A 46 -16.03 -12.91 -10.03
C ALA A 46 -17.38 -12.25 -9.80
N GLU A 47 -18.43 -13.07 -9.69
CA GLU A 47 -19.82 -12.59 -9.56
C GLU A 47 -20.02 -11.71 -8.32
N ASP A 48 -19.37 -12.07 -7.22
CA ASP A 48 -19.50 -11.37 -5.96
C ASP A 48 -18.32 -10.43 -5.66
N PHE A 49 -17.58 -10.03 -6.70
CA PHE A 49 -16.53 -9.03 -6.59
C PHE A 49 -17.11 -7.67 -6.17
N LEU A 50 -16.43 -7.00 -5.23
CA LEU A 50 -16.76 -5.65 -4.82
C LEU A 50 -15.56 -4.74 -5.01
N LEU A 51 -15.81 -3.55 -5.55
CA LEU A 51 -14.77 -2.52 -5.68
C LEU A 51 -14.38 -1.99 -4.30
N LEU A 52 -13.09 -1.91 -4.06
CA LEU A 52 -12.52 -1.26 -2.89
C LEU A 52 -12.31 0.22 -3.24
N ASN A 53 -12.98 1.12 -2.53
CA ASN A 53 -12.84 2.55 -2.81
C ASN A 53 -11.57 3.11 -2.14
N ASP A 54 -11.24 4.37 -2.46
CA ASP A 54 -10.03 5.00 -1.97
C ASP A 54 -9.99 5.11 -0.44
N GLN A 55 -11.11 5.47 0.17
CA GLN A 55 -11.16 5.59 1.64
C GLN A 55 -10.96 4.25 2.33
N GLU A 56 -11.50 3.19 1.75
CA GLU A 56 -11.31 1.83 2.25
C GLU A 56 -9.86 1.37 2.11
N LEU A 57 -9.25 1.62 0.95
CA LEU A 57 -7.83 1.31 0.78
C LEU A 57 -6.96 2.16 1.73
N ALA A 58 -7.30 3.44 1.91
CA ALA A 58 -6.60 4.31 2.86
C ALA A 58 -6.68 3.73 4.28
N ALA A 59 -7.85 3.21 4.68
CA ALA A 59 -8.01 2.57 5.98
C ALA A 59 -7.08 1.36 6.12
N PHE A 60 -7.00 0.51 5.10
CA PHE A 60 -6.09 -0.63 5.13
C PHE A 60 -4.63 -0.18 5.26
N LEU A 61 -4.20 0.78 4.45
CA LEU A 61 -2.82 1.27 4.46
C LEU A 61 -2.48 1.98 5.77
N ASN A 62 -3.39 2.79 6.30
CA ASN A 62 -3.20 3.46 7.60
C ASN A 62 -3.16 2.44 8.74
N GLY A 63 -4.02 1.42 8.69
CA GLY A 63 -3.99 0.31 9.64
C GLY A 63 -2.68 -0.47 9.57
N PHE A 64 -2.17 -0.68 8.36
CA PHE A 64 -0.89 -1.35 8.13
C PHE A 64 0.27 -0.55 8.74
N ILE A 65 0.24 0.78 8.62
CA ILE A 65 1.23 1.65 9.28
C ILE A 65 1.16 1.47 10.81
N VAL A 66 -0.04 1.49 11.39
CA VAL A 66 -0.22 1.30 12.83
C VAL A 66 0.29 -0.08 13.27
N ASP A 67 -0.03 -1.11 12.49
CA ASP A 67 0.42 -2.48 12.77
C ASP A 67 1.95 -2.60 12.81
N LYS A 68 2.62 -1.93 11.88
CA LYS A 68 4.09 -2.03 11.75
C LYS A 68 4.84 -1.04 12.64
N ARG A 69 4.29 0.13 12.90
CA ARG A 69 5.00 1.21 13.57
C ARG A 69 4.36 1.67 14.88
N GLY A 70 3.16 1.19 15.19
CA GLY A 70 2.41 1.64 16.33
C GLY A 70 1.67 2.96 16.09
N LYS A 71 0.75 3.28 16.97
CA LYS A 71 -0.03 4.51 16.92
C LYS A 71 0.67 5.57 17.76
N LYS A 72 0.77 6.79 17.24
CA LYS A 72 1.28 7.92 18.02
C LYS A 72 0.26 8.32 19.09
N ASP A 73 0.73 8.59 20.30
CA ASP A 73 -0.13 9.00 21.40
C ASP A 73 -0.88 10.30 21.05
N GLY A 74 -2.20 10.27 21.26
CA GLY A 74 -3.04 11.45 21.03
C GLY A 74 -3.43 11.73 19.59
N GLU A 75 -2.96 10.96 18.62
CA GLU A 75 -3.36 11.11 17.23
C GLU A 75 -4.49 10.13 16.88
N GLU A 76 -5.54 10.66 16.24
CA GLU A 76 -6.57 9.84 15.62
C GLU A 76 -6.15 9.53 14.19
N VAL A 77 -6.41 8.30 13.75
CA VAL A 77 -6.19 7.91 12.36
C VAL A 77 -7.32 8.50 11.52
N VAL A 78 -6.94 9.32 10.54
CA VAL A 78 -7.89 9.90 9.57
C VAL A 78 -7.62 9.25 8.23
N ASN A 79 -8.64 8.61 7.65
CA ASN A 79 -8.53 7.93 6.38
C ASN A 79 -8.85 8.90 5.25
N GLU A 80 -7.92 9.07 4.33
CA GLU A 80 -8.09 9.95 3.18
C GLU A 80 -9.29 9.47 2.33
N THR A 81 -10.05 10.39 1.80
CA THR A 81 -11.18 10.10 0.92
C THR A 81 -10.75 9.88 -0.52
N LEU A 82 -9.59 10.43 -0.91
CA LEU A 82 -9.00 10.25 -2.23
C LEU A 82 -7.54 9.85 -2.08
N LEU A 83 -7.12 8.93 -2.92
CA LEU A 83 -5.74 8.47 -2.99
C LEU A 83 -5.18 8.70 -4.40
N ASN A 84 -3.86 8.76 -4.48
CA ASN A 84 -3.12 8.66 -5.72
C ASN A 84 -1.90 7.76 -5.48
N ASN A 85 -1.17 7.46 -6.53
CA ASN A 85 -0.01 6.57 -6.43
C ASN A 85 1.06 7.10 -5.48
N ASN A 86 1.25 8.42 -5.44
CA ASN A 86 2.24 9.04 -4.55
C ASN A 86 1.90 8.80 -3.07
N ILE A 87 0.63 8.95 -2.72
CA ILE A 87 0.15 8.73 -1.36
C ILE A 87 0.30 7.25 -0.97
N ILE A 88 -0.11 6.34 -1.85
CA ILE A 88 -0.01 4.90 -1.64
C ILE A 88 1.46 4.50 -1.43
N PHE A 89 2.34 4.97 -2.30
CA PHE A 89 3.77 4.71 -2.24
C PHE A 89 4.36 5.19 -0.91
N ARG A 90 4.02 6.43 -0.52
CA ARG A 90 4.49 7.00 0.75
C ARG A 90 4.03 6.17 1.95
N LYS A 91 2.76 5.75 1.98
CA LYS A 91 2.22 4.94 3.08
C LYS A 91 2.95 3.61 3.21
N LEU A 92 3.25 2.95 2.10
CA LEU A 92 4.01 1.70 2.11
C LEU A 92 5.45 1.93 2.58
N LYS A 93 6.07 3.01 2.12
CA LYS A 93 7.40 3.41 2.57
C LYS A 93 7.43 3.60 4.08
N ILE A 94 6.46 4.30 4.63
CA ILE A 94 6.35 4.56 6.07
C ILE A 94 6.12 3.25 6.83
N ALA A 95 5.14 2.46 6.41
CA ALA A 95 4.77 1.21 7.10
C ALA A 95 5.97 0.26 7.22
N LEU A 96 6.76 0.15 6.17
CA LEU A 96 7.88 -0.79 6.09
C LEU A 96 9.20 -0.16 6.52
N SER A 97 9.19 1.08 6.98
CA SER A 97 10.38 1.82 7.44
C SER A 97 11.50 1.85 6.40
N LEU A 98 11.13 2.06 5.13
CA LEU A 98 12.08 2.05 4.04
C LEU A 98 12.74 3.42 3.87
N LYS A 99 14.05 3.41 3.68
CA LYS A 99 14.82 4.58 3.24
C LYS A 99 14.86 4.61 1.71
N ASP A 100 15.26 5.74 1.14
CA ASP A 100 15.37 5.87 -0.31
C ASP A 100 16.29 4.80 -0.90
N GLU A 101 17.42 4.51 -0.26
CA GLU A 101 18.36 3.47 -0.69
C GLU A 101 17.70 2.09 -0.72
N ASP A 102 16.87 1.78 0.28
CA ASP A 102 16.14 0.50 0.35
C ASP A 102 15.18 0.35 -0.83
N ILE A 103 14.50 1.44 -1.19
CA ILE A 103 13.55 1.44 -2.32
C ILE A 103 14.29 1.28 -3.64
N ILE A 104 15.42 1.96 -3.81
CA ILE A 104 16.25 1.82 -5.01
C ILE A 104 16.71 0.38 -5.17
N ASP A 105 17.16 -0.25 -4.07
CA ASP A 105 17.59 -1.65 -4.09
C ASP A 105 16.41 -2.60 -4.40
N LEU A 106 15.23 -2.33 -3.84
CA LEU A 106 14.03 -3.11 -4.16
C LEU A 106 13.68 -3.04 -5.64
N LEU A 107 13.69 -1.84 -6.22
CA LEU A 107 13.37 -1.66 -7.64
C LEU A 107 14.38 -2.36 -8.55
N GLN A 108 15.64 -2.49 -8.12
CA GLN A 108 16.63 -3.27 -8.85
C GLN A 108 16.27 -4.75 -8.96
N LEU A 109 15.52 -5.29 -7.99
CA LEU A 109 15.05 -6.69 -8.06
C LEU A 109 14.15 -6.94 -9.27
N VAL A 110 13.53 -5.91 -9.80
CA VAL A 110 12.65 -5.97 -10.98
C VAL A 110 13.27 -5.25 -12.17
N ASP A 111 14.59 -5.09 -12.15
CA ASP A 111 15.39 -4.47 -13.22
C ASP A 111 14.94 -3.03 -13.54
N PHE A 112 14.44 -2.32 -12.54
CA PHE A 112 14.03 -0.93 -12.70
C PHE A 112 15.03 -0.02 -12.00
N ARG A 113 15.71 0.85 -12.78
CA ARG A 113 16.66 1.82 -12.25
C ARG A 113 16.00 3.17 -12.06
N ILE A 114 16.24 3.75 -10.88
CA ILE A 114 15.75 5.09 -10.55
C ILE A 114 16.83 5.80 -9.74
N GLY A 115 17.03 7.08 -10.03
CA GLY A 115 17.95 7.91 -9.27
C GLY A 115 17.32 8.41 -7.98
N LYS A 116 18.16 8.74 -6.99
CA LYS A 116 17.69 9.22 -5.70
C LYS A 116 16.85 10.51 -5.82
N ALA A 117 17.25 11.43 -6.70
CA ALA A 117 16.51 12.67 -6.93
C ALA A 117 15.13 12.41 -7.53
N GLU A 118 15.03 11.47 -8.49
CA GLU A 118 13.77 11.09 -9.10
C GLU A 118 12.83 10.46 -8.06
N LEU A 119 13.36 9.56 -7.25
CA LEU A 119 12.59 8.90 -6.20
C LEU A 119 12.09 9.91 -5.17
N SER A 120 12.96 10.79 -4.69
CA SER A 120 12.62 11.80 -3.69
C SER A 120 11.50 12.72 -4.17
N ALA A 121 11.43 12.98 -5.48
CA ALA A 121 10.42 13.85 -6.07
C ALA A 121 8.99 13.34 -5.85
N PHE A 122 8.79 12.01 -5.75
CA PHE A 122 7.47 11.43 -5.49
C PHE A 122 6.96 11.73 -4.08
N PHE A 123 7.85 12.03 -3.14
CA PHE A 123 7.50 12.22 -1.73
C PHE A 123 7.49 13.68 -1.30
N ARG A 124 7.72 14.61 -2.23
CA ARG A 124 7.65 16.05 -1.95
C ARG A 124 6.19 16.50 -1.87
N ALA A 125 5.99 17.67 -1.25
CA ALA A 125 4.65 18.29 -1.24
C ALA A 125 4.18 18.57 -2.67
N THR A 126 2.88 18.45 -2.90
CA THR A 126 2.29 18.61 -4.25
C THR A 126 2.53 19.99 -4.86
N ASN A 127 2.75 21.01 -4.02
CA ASN A 127 3.04 22.36 -4.48
C ASN A 127 4.55 22.62 -4.64
N HIS A 128 5.39 21.64 -4.39
CA HIS A 128 6.84 21.81 -4.54
C HIS A 128 7.19 21.76 -6.04
N GLN A 129 8.13 22.64 -6.47
CA GLN A 129 8.50 22.73 -7.89
C GLN A 129 9.09 21.43 -8.46
N HIS A 130 9.67 20.59 -7.60
CA HIS A 130 10.27 19.31 -8.01
C HIS A 130 9.39 18.12 -7.73
N TYR A 131 8.12 18.34 -7.31
CA TYR A 131 7.17 17.24 -7.15
C TYR A 131 6.93 16.55 -8.49
N ARG A 132 6.87 15.23 -8.45
CA ARG A 132 6.56 14.42 -9.64
C ARG A 132 5.45 13.44 -9.31
N THR A 133 4.53 13.28 -10.26
CA THR A 133 3.48 12.27 -10.18
C THR A 133 4.08 10.88 -10.37
N CYS A 134 3.81 9.96 -9.45
CA CYS A 134 4.21 8.56 -9.58
C CYS A 134 3.25 7.86 -10.53
N LYS A 135 3.76 7.41 -11.66
CA LYS A 135 2.97 6.68 -12.66
C LYS A 135 2.73 5.25 -12.23
N ASP A 136 1.70 4.64 -12.78
CA ASP A 136 1.29 3.26 -12.44
C ASP A 136 2.44 2.26 -12.59
N GLN A 137 3.26 2.40 -13.61
CA GLN A 137 4.36 1.49 -13.85
C GLN A 137 5.34 1.44 -12.68
N ILE A 138 5.61 2.59 -12.07
CA ILE A 138 6.53 2.69 -10.93
C ILE A 138 5.93 2.03 -9.70
N LEU A 139 4.66 2.33 -9.40
CA LEU A 139 3.97 1.72 -8.28
C LEU A 139 3.86 0.20 -8.47
N ARG A 140 3.54 -0.26 -9.68
CA ARG A 140 3.45 -1.69 -10.01
C ARG A 140 4.79 -2.38 -9.80
N ASN A 141 5.88 -1.78 -10.27
CA ASN A 141 7.22 -2.31 -10.06
C ASN A 141 7.58 -2.38 -8.58
N PHE A 142 7.22 -1.35 -7.82
CA PHE A 142 7.49 -1.31 -6.38
C PHE A 142 6.74 -2.42 -5.64
N VAL A 143 5.45 -2.57 -5.91
CA VAL A 143 4.63 -3.62 -5.29
C VAL A 143 5.13 -5.01 -5.66
N HIS A 144 5.56 -5.20 -6.91
CA HIS A 144 6.18 -6.46 -7.34
C HIS A 144 7.51 -6.72 -6.61
N ALA A 145 8.32 -5.69 -6.46
CA ALA A 145 9.59 -5.80 -5.72
C ALA A 145 9.36 -6.18 -4.25
N LEU A 146 8.32 -5.62 -3.62
CA LEU A 146 7.93 -5.99 -2.26
C LEU A 146 7.60 -7.49 -2.16
N GLN A 147 6.88 -8.01 -3.16
CA GLN A 147 6.54 -9.43 -3.20
C GLN A 147 7.81 -10.29 -3.28
N LEU A 148 8.75 -9.93 -4.15
CA LEU A 148 10.00 -10.66 -4.29
C LEU A 148 10.84 -10.63 -3.00
N LYS A 149 10.80 -9.53 -2.29
CA LYS A 149 11.59 -9.35 -1.07
C LYS A 149 10.95 -9.99 0.17
N PHE A 150 9.65 -9.80 0.35
CA PHE A 150 8.97 -10.12 1.60
C PHE A 150 8.15 -11.41 1.57
N ARG A 151 7.72 -11.87 0.39
CA ARG A 151 6.99 -13.14 0.32
C ARG A 151 7.94 -14.28 0.68
N LYS A 152 7.58 -15.02 1.71
CA LYS A 152 8.37 -16.17 2.13
C LYS A 152 8.19 -17.30 1.12
N LYS A 153 9.30 -17.90 0.70
CA LYS A 153 9.25 -19.11 -0.11
C LYS A 153 9.03 -20.30 0.82
N ASP A 154 8.04 -21.11 0.51
CA ASP A 154 7.78 -22.36 1.22
C ASP A 154 8.87 -23.39 0.91
#